data_d2436efd2de304680e32214bd72a48f2
#
_entry.id   d2436efd2de304680e32214bd72a48f2
#
_cell.length_a   1.000
_cell.length_b   1.000
_cell.length_c   1.000
_cell.angle_alpha   90.00
_cell.angle_beta   90.00
_cell.angle_gamma   90.00
#
_symmetry.space_group_name_H-M   'P 1'
#
loop_
_entity.id
_entity.type
_entity.pdbx_description
1 polymer ?
#
loop_
_entity_poly.entity_id
_entity_poly.type
_entity_poly.pdbx_seq_one_letter_code
_entity_poly.pdbx_strand_id
1 'polypeptide(L)'
;MDDAVLETDPPKDRWNIVYLILVLHGIGILMPWNMFINAKSYFVEYKLGEDYLGKDLYYASIFMAYLTIGSQLPSLLFNWLNIFCPIGGKLTTRIVWSILTEVLCFVFTVALVMINTSQIPALFFWSTLGSIVLLNMANGIYNNSVFGMAAKLPTKYIGAVVLGTNLSGTFTSIANIASISITPDARTAAIYYFTTALFVLLACFDTYFALPLNRFYKYHELIYQREIENQNSKQSGEDEKVPYWRIFKQASPQLFNVFFVFFVTLSIFPAVHSDIKTSSKDFLFGEIYYTSVMCFLTFNVCALIGTYFSTLFSWPNKKWLFIPVVLRVILIPLFLVCNYQPIGVTRLMPVLINNDYVFWALGAILGLSSGYYSSVAMMYAPSCVEPRYSGIAGMFGAAMLLTGICSGILFGMLMPFIVKHISI
;
A
#
# COMPACT_ATOMS: atom_id res chain seq x y z
N MET A 1 -1.79 -13.43 37.26
CA MET A 1 -2.41 -12.20 36.75
C MET A 1 -2.99 -12.42 35.35
N ASP A 2 -2.36 -13.21 34.53
CA ASP A 2 -2.79 -13.49 33.16
C ASP A 2 -3.98 -14.46 33.10
N ASP A 3 -4.09 -15.40 34.01
CA ASP A 3 -5.25 -16.30 34.13
C ASP A 3 -6.54 -15.57 34.51
N ALA A 4 -6.47 -14.58 35.40
CA ALA A 4 -7.62 -13.77 35.77
C ALA A 4 -8.21 -12.93 34.63
N VAL A 5 -7.41 -12.63 33.59
CA VAL A 5 -7.87 -11.90 32.40
C VAL A 5 -8.67 -12.82 31.47
N LEU A 6 -8.39 -14.11 31.49
CA LEU A 6 -9.05 -15.11 30.64
C LEU A 6 -10.33 -15.70 31.23
N GLU A 7 -10.54 -15.55 32.53
CA GLU A 7 -11.77 -15.98 33.21
C GLU A 7 -12.93 -14.98 33.09
N THR A 8 -12.67 -13.79 32.57
CA THR A 8 -13.70 -12.76 32.32
C THR A 8 -14.29 -12.89 30.93
N ASP A 9 -15.53 -12.43 30.74
CA ASP A 9 -16.15 -12.27 29.43
C ASP A 9 -15.23 -11.51 28.47
N PRO A 10 -15.18 -11.86 27.15
CA PRO A 10 -14.32 -11.21 26.19
C PRO A 10 -14.49 -9.68 26.25
N PRO A 11 -13.42 -8.92 26.59
CA PRO A 11 -13.52 -7.47 26.72
C PRO A 11 -13.86 -6.85 25.37
N LYS A 12 -14.69 -5.82 25.37
CA LYS A 12 -14.98 -5.04 24.15
C LYS A 12 -13.88 -4.04 23.92
N ASP A 13 -13.55 -3.76 22.64
CA ASP A 13 -12.66 -2.66 22.26
C ASP A 13 -13.36 -1.33 22.58
N ARG A 14 -13.06 -0.80 23.76
CA ARG A 14 -13.70 0.44 24.25
C ARG A 14 -13.23 1.62 23.37
N TRP A 15 -14.18 2.39 22.87
CA TRP A 15 -13.94 3.51 21.95
C TRP A 15 -13.27 3.11 20.64
N ASN A 16 -13.24 1.83 20.28
CA ASN A 16 -12.52 1.30 19.12
C ASN A 16 -11.04 1.73 19.07
N ILE A 17 -10.38 1.85 20.23
CA ILE A 17 -8.99 2.34 20.32
C ILE A 17 -8.04 1.42 19.54
N VAL A 18 -8.15 0.09 19.72
CA VAL A 18 -7.30 -0.87 18.98
C VAL A 18 -7.57 -0.78 17.48
N TYR A 19 -8.84 -0.62 17.08
CA TYR A 19 -9.22 -0.42 15.69
C TYR A 19 -8.55 0.84 15.11
N LEU A 20 -8.62 1.97 15.81
CA LEU A 20 -8.03 3.24 15.37
C LEU A 20 -6.50 3.19 15.32
N ILE A 21 -5.86 2.50 16.27
CA ILE A 21 -4.40 2.29 16.24
C ILE A 21 -4.02 1.49 14.99
N LEU A 22 -4.76 0.44 14.64
CA LEU A 22 -4.48 -0.34 13.43
C LEU A 22 -4.77 0.43 12.13
N VAL A 23 -5.76 1.31 12.11
CA VAL A 23 -5.94 2.28 11.01
C VAL A 23 -4.71 3.18 10.89
N LEU A 24 -4.20 3.70 12.00
CA LEU A 24 -3.00 4.54 12.02
C LEU A 24 -1.76 3.79 11.51
N HIS A 25 -1.56 2.54 11.92
CA HIS A 25 -0.49 1.70 11.40
C HIS A 25 -0.67 1.42 9.89
N GLY A 26 -1.90 1.25 9.42
CA GLY A 26 -2.21 1.17 7.98
C GLY A 26 -1.80 2.42 7.21
N ILE A 27 -2.06 3.62 7.78
CA ILE A 27 -1.58 4.88 7.21
C ILE A 27 -0.04 4.88 7.16
N GLY A 28 0.63 4.50 8.25
CA GLY A 28 2.09 4.44 8.35
C GLY A 28 2.73 3.52 7.30
N ILE A 29 2.13 2.37 7.00
CA ILE A 29 2.63 1.42 6.00
C ILE A 29 2.73 2.04 4.60
N LEU A 30 1.72 2.79 4.16
CA LEU A 30 1.68 3.32 2.78
C LEU A 30 2.22 4.76 2.68
N MET A 31 2.35 5.45 3.80
CA MET A 31 2.81 6.84 3.85
C MET A 31 4.19 7.04 3.20
N PRO A 32 5.21 6.20 3.45
CA PRO A 32 6.52 6.38 2.82
C PRO A 32 6.46 6.44 1.29
N TRP A 33 5.79 5.47 0.68
CA TRP A 33 5.61 5.43 -0.77
C TRP A 33 4.88 6.68 -1.30
N ASN A 34 3.76 7.02 -0.68
CA ASN A 34 2.94 8.16 -1.10
C ASN A 34 3.72 9.47 -1.02
N MET A 35 4.53 9.67 0.02
CA MET A 35 5.32 10.89 0.18
C MET A 35 6.39 11.04 -0.90
N PHE A 36 7.13 9.97 -1.21
CA PHE A 36 8.17 10.04 -2.23
C PHE A 36 7.61 10.22 -3.64
N ILE A 37 6.51 9.53 -3.99
CA ILE A 37 5.92 9.63 -5.33
C ILE A 37 5.26 11.00 -5.58
N ASN A 38 4.63 11.58 -4.56
CA ASN A 38 4.02 12.91 -4.66
C ASN A 38 5.06 14.06 -4.61
N ALA A 39 6.26 13.80 -4.11
CA ALA A 39 7.35 14.77 -4.12
C ALA A 39 8.14 14.79 -5.45
N LYS A 40 7.56 14.26 -6.56
CA LYS A 40 8.21 14.23 -7.88
C LYS A 40 8.72 15.60 -8.31
N SER A 41 7.91 16.65 -8.22
CA SER A 41 8.31 18.02 -8.59
C SER A 41 9.50 18.50 -7.78
N TYR A 42 9.57 18.19 -6.50
CA TYR A 42 10.72 18.51 -5.66
C TYR A 42 12.00 17.80 -6.13
N PHE A 43 11.94 16.50 -6.39
CA PHE A 43 13.14 15.75 -6.78
C PHE A 43 13.57 16.03 -8.22
N VAL A 44 12.63 15.96 -9.17
CA VAL A 44 12.92 15.99 -10.61
C VAL A 44 13.02 17.42 -11.15
N GLU A 45 12.05 18.28 -10.79
CA GLU A 45 11.96 19.63 -11.37
C GLU A 45 12.80 20.64 -10.57
N TYR A 46 12.92 20.49 -9.25
CA TYR A 46 13.70 21.40 -8.41
C TYR A 46 15.12 20.88 -8.19
N LYS A 47 15.36 19.83 -7.38
CA LYS A 47 16.71 19.39 -6.95
C LYS A 47 17.59 18.81 -8.06
N LEU A 48 17.00 18.15 -9.05
CA LEU A 48 17.69 17.59 -10.21
C LEU A 48 17.40 18.38 -11.49
N GLY A 49 16.62 19.47 -11.40
CA GLY A 49 16.29 20.34 -12.52
C GLY A 49 17.44 21.23 -12.96
N GLU A 50 17.42 21.64 -14.24
CA GLU A 50 18.43 22.48 -14.87
C GLU A 50 18.60 23.82 -14.17
N ASP A 51 17.49 24.44 -13.73
CA ASP A 51 17.50 25.75 -13.03
C ASP A 51 18.31 25.72 -11.73
N TYR A 52 18.28 24.60 -11.00
CA TYR A 52 19.01 24.44 -9.74
C TYR A 52 20.47 24.00 -9.95
N LEU A 53 20.71 23.13 -10.94
CA LEU A 53 22.04 22.55 -11.18
C LEU A 53 22.88 23.38 -12.16
N GLY A 54 22.27 24.30 -12.90
CA GLY A 54 22.92 25.07 -13.99
C GLY A 54 23.30 24.25 -15.21
N LYS A 55 22.88 23.00 -15.30
CA LYS A 55 23.10 22.09 -16.43
C LYS A 55 22.07 20.94 -16.39
N ASP A 56 21.69 20.48 -17.58
CA ASP A 56 20.88 19.27 -17.71
C ASP A 56 21.72 18.03 -17.38
N LEU A 57 21.21 17.20 -16.50
CA LEU A 57 21.82 15.95 -16.09
C LEU A 57 20.84 14.80 -16.28
N TYR A 58 21.35 13.67 -16.75
CA TYR A 58 20.61 12.43 -16.94
C TYR A 58 19.82 11.96 -15.70
N TYR A 59 20.21 12.38 -14.49
CA TYR A 59 19.58 11.96 -13.22
C TYR A 59 18.10 12.27 -13.12
N ALA A 60 17.64 13.43 -13.62
CA ALA A 60 16.22 13.81 -13.58
C ALA A 60 15.34 12.83 -14.36
N SER A 61 15.81 12.40 -15.54
CA SER A 61 15.05 11.52 -16.44
C SER A 61 14.87 10.10 -15.89
N ILE A 62 15.84 9.61 -15.12
CA ILE A 62 15.81 8.23 -14.59
C ILE A 62 15.29 8.12 -13.15
N PHE A 63 15.22 9.26 -12.42
CA PHE A 63 14.91 9.24 -10.98
C PHE A 63 13.64 8.47 -10.64
N MET A 64 12.53 8.73 -11.32
CA MET A 64 11.25 8.08 -11.03
C MET A 64 11.26 6.58 -11.29
N ALA A 65 12.00 6.11 -12.30
CA ALA A 65 12.16 4.68 -12.58
C ALA A 65 12.95 4.00 -11.46
N TYR A 66 14.08 4.60 -11.06
CA TYR A 66 14.92 4.09 -9.97
C TYR A 66 14.21 4.16 -8.62
N LEU A 67 13.44 5.23 -8.36
CA LEU A 67 12.60 5.34 -7.17
C LEU A 67 11.58 4.19 -7.10
N THR A 68 10.88 3.91 -8.20
CA THR A 68 9.87 2.84 -8.25
C THR A 68 10.51 1.46 -8.01
N ILE A 69 11.61 1.15 -8.71
CA ILE A 69 12.31 -0.13 -8.56
C ILE A 69 12.90 -0.23 -7.14
N GLY A 70 13.60 0.82 -6.69
CA GLY A 70 14.23 0.88 -5.37
C GLY A 70 13.25 0.86 -4.20
N SER A 71 11.98 1.17 -4.42
CA SER A 71 10.93 1.04 -3.41
C SER A 71 10.26 -0.33 -3.45
N GLN A 72 9.80 -0.77 -4.61
CA GLN A 72 8.92 -1.94 -4.71
C GLN A 72 9.67 -3.27 -4.55
N LEU A 73 10.87 -3.42 -5.16
CA LEU A 73 11.61 -4.68 -5.07
C LEU A 73 12.14 -4.98 -3.65
N PRO A 74 12.76 -4.02 -2.93
CA PRO A 74 13.18 -4.28 -1.55
C PRO A 74 12.00 -4.56 -0.62
N SER A 75 10.90 -3.81 -0.75
CA SER A 75 9.69 -4.05 0.05
C SER A 75 9.12 -5.45 -0.17
N LEU A 76 9.00 -5.88 -1.43
CA LEU A 76 8.55 -7.22 -1.79
C LEU A 76 9.48 -8.30 -1.22
N LEU A 77 10.79 -8.17 -1.44
CA LEU A 77 11.77 -9.14 -1.01
C LEU A 77 11.76 -9.31 0.50
N PHE A 78 11.82 -8.20 1.25
CA PHE A 78 11.87 -8.25 2.72
C PHE A 78 10.52 -8.65 3.34
N ASN A 79 9.40 -8.39 2.67
CA ASN A 79 8.11 -8.90 3.08
C ASN A 79 8.07 -10.44 3.00
N TRP A 80 8.53 -11.05 1.89
CA TRP A 80 8.64 -12.50 1.76
C TRP A 80 9.69 -13.12 2.69
N LEU A 81 10.87 -12.51 2.80
CA LEU A 81 11.92 -12.99 3.71
C LEU A 81 11.45 -13.01 5.16
N ASN A 82 10.69 -12.02 5.60
CA ASN A 82 10.20 -11.92 6.96
C ASN A 82 9.24 -13.05 7.37
N ILE A 83 8.63 -13.75 6.40
CA ILE A 83 7.78 -14.93 6.67
C ILE A 83 8.64 -16.13 7.06
N PHE A 84 9.69 -16.42 6.27
CA PHE A 84 10.49 -17.63 6.41
C PHE A 84 11.69 -17.46 7.35
N CYS A 85 12.27 -16.25 7.35
CA CYS A 85 13.40 -15.86 8.17
C CYS A 85 13.04 -14.60 8.95
N PRO A 86 12.36 -14.72 10.11
CA PRO A 86 11.91 -13.55 10.87
C PRO A 86 13.08 -12.68 11.30
N ILE A 87 13.35 -11.62 10.52
CA ILE A 87 14.45 -10.69 10.74
C ILE A 87 14.16 -9.87 11.99
N GLY A 88 15.04 -9.98 13.01
CA GLY A 88 14.82 -9.32 14.30
C GLY A 88 14.07 -10.16 15.34
N GLY A 89 13.72 -11.40 15.04
CA GLY A 89 13.15 -12.37 16.00
C GLY A 89 11.69 -12.06 16.39
N LYS A 90 11.44 -11.55 17.60
CA LYS A 90 10.10 -11.29 18.11
C LYS A 90 9.36 -10.21 17.29
N LEU A 91 8.05 -10.34 17.18
CA LEU A 91 7.19 -9.41 16.43
C LEU A 91 7.39 -7.94 16.86
N THR A 92 7.48 -7.70 18.16
CA THR A 92 7.76 -6.37 18.74
C THR A 92 9.06 -5.78 18.20
N THR A 93 10.14 -6.55 18.22
CA THR A 93 11.45 -6.11 17.74
C THR A 93 11.37 -5.72 16.25
N ARG A 94 10.71 -6.55 15.45
CA ARG A 94 10.53 -6.28 14.01
C ARG A 94 9.80 -4.97 13.74
N ILE A 95 8.65 -4.75 14.39
CA ILE A 95 7.85 -3.53 14.21
C ILE A 95 8.62 -2.31 14.68
N VAL A 96 9.18 -2.35 15.90
CA VAL A 96 9.88 -1.20 16.49
C VAL A 96 11.10 -0.79 15.66
N TRP A 97 11.97 -1.73 15.29
CA TRP A 97 13.15 -1.41 14.49
C TRP A 97 12.81 -0.97 13.07
N SER A 98 11.75 -1.53 12.48
CA SER A 98 11.30 -1.08 11.15
C SER A 98 10.83 0.36 11.19
N ILE A 99 9.94 0.73 12.11
CA ILE A 99 9.46 2.13 12.24
C ILE A 99 10.63 3.07 12.55
N LEU A 100 11.55 2.68 13.46
CA LEU A 100 12.71 3.51 13.78
C LEU A 100 13.61 3.74 12.56
N THR A 101 13.84 2.72 11.74
CA THR A 101 14.60 2.84 10.50
C THR A 101 13.91 3.79 9.52
N GLU A 102 12.59 3.68 9.36
CA GLU A 102 11.82 4.60 8.51
C GLU A 102 11.89 6.03 9.02
N VAL A 103 11.75 6.26 10.32
CA VAL A 103 11.89 7.58 10.96
C VAL A 103 13.27 8.17 10.66
N LEU A 104 14.35 7.41 10.84
CA LEU A 104 15.71 7.87 10.54
C LEU A 104 15.90 8.20 9.07
N CYS A 105 15.34 7.43 8.15
CA CYS A 105 15.38 7.71 6.72
C CYS A 105 14.62 9.00 6.37
N PHE A 106 13.47 9.28 7.01
CA PHE A 106 12.76 10.54 6.82
C PHE A 106 13.50 11.74 7.40
N VAL A 107 14.10 11.61 8.59
CA VAL A 107 14.97 12.65 9.16
C VAL A 107 16.13 12.97 8.21
N PHE A 108 16.78 11.95 7.66
CA PHE A 108 17.84 12.10 6.67
C PHE A 108 17.33 12.81 5.40
N THR A 109 16.16 12.41 4.90
CA THR A 109 15.54 13.02 3.72
C THR A 109 15.24 14.51 3.98
N VAL A 110 14.64 14.86 5.12
CA VAL A 110 14.39 16.27 5.49
C VAL A 110 15.69 17.06 5.59
N ALA A 111 16.75 16.48 6.14
CA ALA A 111 18.07 17.11 6.18
C ALA A 111 18.60 17.40 4.77
N LEU A 112 18.47 16.44 3.83
CA LEU A 112 18.86 16.64 2.41
C LEU A 112 18.02 17.72 1.72
N VAL A 113 16.75 17.89 2.09
CA VAL A 113 15.92 18.99 1.58
C VAL A 113 16.50 20.34 1.98
N MET A 114 17.00 20.46 3.21
CA MET A 114 17.50 21.73 3.77
C MET A 114 18.88 22.11 3.25
N ILE A 115 19.72 21.13 2.86
CA ILE A 115 21.09 21.35 2.42
C ILE A 115 21.14 21.74 0.92
N ASN A 116 22.05 22.67 0.58
CA ASN A 116 22.33 22.95 -0.82
C ASN A 116 23.22 21.85 -1.43
N THR A 117 22.67 21.13 -2.41
CA THR A 117 23.31 19.99 -3.05
C THR A 117 23.66 20.25 -4.54
N SER A 118 23.58 21.50 -5.01
CA SER A 118 23.81 21.85 -6.41
C SER A 118 25.21 21.46 -6.92
N GLN A 119 26.22 21.46 -6.04
CA GLN A 119 27.59 21.09 -6.38
C GLN A 119 27.86 19.59 -6.36
N ILE A 120 26.96 18.80 -5.79
CA ILE A 120 27.15 17.34 -5.58
C ILE A 120 25.91 16.54 -6.02
N PRO A 121 25.40 16.73 -7.25
CA PRO A 121 24.14 16.10 -7.69
C PRO A 121 24.18 14.57 -7.70
N ALA A 122 25.32 13.98 -8.04
CA ALA A 122 25.49 12.53 -8.02
C ALA A 122 25.37 11.96 -6.58
N LEU A 123 26.00 12.62 -5.60
CA LEU A 123 25.91 12.20 -4.19
C LEU A 123 24.48 12.35 -3.67
N PHE A 124 23.80 13.45 -4.01
CA PHE A 124 22.38 13.62 -3.68
C PHE A 124 21.51 12.50 -4.26
N PHE A 125 21.67 12.20 -5.56
CA PHE A 125 20.90 11.16 -6.24
C PHE A 125 21.08 9.78 -5.58
N TRP A 126 22.34 9.33 -5.43
CA TRP A 126 22.62 8.00 -4.90
C TRP A 126 22.33 7.87 -3.40
N SER A 127 22.57 8.91 -2.59
CA SER A 127 22.23 8.89 -1.17
C SER A 127 20.72 8.88 -0.93
N THR A 128 19.96 9.62 -1.74
CA THR A 128 18.50 9.59 -1.71
C THR A 128 17.98 8.21 -2.10
N LEU A 129 18.46 7.61 -3.19
CA LEU A 129 18.06 6.26 -3.59
C LEU A 129 18.47 5.21 -2.54
N GLY A 130 19.66 5.32 -1.96
CA GLY A 130 20.09 4.43 -0.87
C GLY A 130 19.17 4.50 0.35
N SER A 131 18.77 5.70 0.75
CA SER A 131 17.79 5.87 1.84
C SER A 131 16.42 5.31 1.50
N ILE A 132 15.95 5.46 0.25
CA ILE A 132 14.68 4.89 -0.24
C ILE A 132 14.71 3.35 -0.20
N VAL A 133 15.81 2.74 -0.65
CA VAL A 133 15.98 1.28 -0.59
C VAL A 133 15.92 0.80 0.86
N LEU A 134 16.70 1.42 1.76
CA LEU A 134 16.73 1.05 3.19
C LEU A 134 15.35 1.22 3.85
N LEU A 135 14.69 2.32 3.59
CA LEU A 135 13.35 2.61 4.07
C LEU A 135 12.36 1.53 3.63
N ASN A 136 12.40 1.13 2.35
CA ASN A 136 11.47 0.14 1.82
C ASN A 136 11.81 -1.31 2.22
N MET A 137 13.07 -1.62 2.55
CA MET A 137 13.43 -2.87 3.23
C MET A 137 12.74 -2.94 4.60
N ALA A 138 12.84 -1.87 5.40
CA ALA A 138 12.17 -1.77 6.69
C ALA A 138 10.64 -1.81 6.54
N ASN A 139 10.09 -1.08 5.57
CA ASN A 139 8.65 -1.07 5.29
C ASN A 139 8.11 -2.46 4.92
N GLY A 140 8.86 -3.27 4.17
CA GLY A 140 8.48 -4.65 3.87
C GLY A 140 8.32 -5.51 5.13
N ILE A 141 9.23 -5.36 6.10
CA ILE A 141 9.15 -6.05 7.40
C ILE A 141 7.99 -5.50 8.23
N TYR A 142 7.82 -4.17 8.27
CA TYR A 142 6.76 -3.50 9.01
C TYR A 142 5.37 -3.90 8.51
N ASN A 143 5.12 -3.77 7.22
CA ASN A 143 3.87 -4.14 6.56
C ASN A 143 3.48 -5.59 6.88
N ASN A 144 4.39 -6.53 6.62
CA ASN A 144 4.20 -7.94 6.88
C ASN A 144 3.89 -8.22 8.35
N SER A 145 4.62 -7.57 9.26
CA SER A 145 4.47 -7.77 10.71
C SER A 145 3.14 -7.20 11.24
N VAL A 146 2.69 -6.06 10.74
CA VAL A 146 1.40 -5.46 11.13
C VAL A 146 0.24 -6.34 10.67
N PHE A 147 0.25 -6.85 9.44
CA PHE A 147 -0.79 -7.79 8.99
C PHE A 147 -0.77 -9.10 9.77
N GLY A 148 0.43 -9.61 10.12
CA GLY A 148 0.57 -10.77 11.00
C GLY A 148 0.03 -10.54 12.40
N MET A 149 0.20 -9.32 12.95
CA MET A 149 -0.35 -8.91 14.24
C MET A 149 -1.89 -8.78 14.17
N ALA A 150 -2.41 -8.08 13.18
CA ALA A 150 -3.84 -7.85 13.01
C ALA A 150 -4.61 -9.16 12.77
N ALA A 151 -3.98 -10.16 12.13
CA ALA A 151 -4.58 -11.46 11.85
C ALA A 151 -4.84 -12.34 13.09
N LYS A 152 -4.23 -12.01 14.23
CA LYS A 152 -4.49 -12.65 15.52
C LYS A 152 -5.75 -12.10 16.20
N LEU A 153 -6.26 -10.98 15.75
CA LEU A 153 -7.46 -10.32 16.25
C LEU A 153 -8.68 -10.71 15.39
N PRO A 154 -9.91 -10.38 15.80
CA PRO A 154 -11.09 -10.57 14.96
C PRO A 154 -10.91 -9.94 13.57
N THR A 155 -11.49 -10.54 12.55
CA THR A 155 -11.25 -10.22 11.12
C THR A 155 -11.41 -8.74 10.76
N LYS A 156 -12.29 -8.00 11.44
CA LYS A 156 -12.50 -6.56 11.23
C LYS A 156 -11.21 -5.72 11.42
N TYR A 157 -10.27 -6.19 12.23
CA TYR A 157 -9.01 -5.47 12.52
C TYR A 157 -8.01 -5.52 11.38
N ILE A 158 -8.05 -6.57 10.55
CA ILE A 158 -7.31 -6.60 9.28
C ILE A 158 -7.90 -5.55 8.32
N GLY A 159 -9.24 -5.47 8.27
CA GLY A 159 -9.93 -4.42 7.52
C GLY A 159 -9.53 -3.00 7.96
N ALA A 160 -9.26 -2.80 9.27
CA ALA A 160 -8.75 -1.53 9.80
C ALA A 160 -7.38 -1.15 9.20
N VAL A 161 -6.46 -2.11 9.08
CA VAL A 161 -5.15 -1.86 8.44
C VAL A 161 -5.33 -1.47 6.97
N VAL A 162 -6.16 -2.21 6.21
CA VAL A 162 -6.44 -1.91 4.81
C VAL A 162 -7.15 -0.55 4.66
N LEU A 163 -8.06 -0.21 5.59
CA LEU A 163 -8.71 1.10 5.63
C LEU A 163 -7.68 2.22 5.80
N GLY A 164 -6.70 2.03 6.69
CA GLY A 164 -5.60 2.96 6.91
C GLY A 164 -4.74 3.19 5.67
N THR A 165 -4.40 2.13 4.92
CA THR A 165 -3.61 2.27 3.68
C THR A 165 -4.36 3.11 2.63
N ASN A 166 -5.66 2.90 2.45
CA ASN A 166 -6.47 3.69 1.53
C ASN A 166 -6.70 5.14 2.04
N LEU A 167 -6.80 5.34 3.35
CA LEU A 167 -6.87 6.67 3.95
C LEU A 167 -5.58 7.46 3.69
N SER A 168 -4.41 6.82 3.77
CA SER A 168 -3.13 7.44 3.39
C SER A 168 -3.15 7.93 1.93
N GLY A 169 -3.63 7.12 0.99
CA GLY A 169 -3.75 7.49 -0.41
C GLY A 169 -4.71 8.66 -0.64
N THR A 170 -5.86 8.66 0.04
CA THR A 170 -6.84 9.75 -0.03
C THR A 170 -6.26 11.06 0.51
N PHE A 171 -5.60 11.01 1.67
CA PHE A 171 -4.94 12.17 2.28
C PHE A 171 -3.90 12.79 1.34
N THR A 172 -3.02 11.97 0.77
CA THR A 172 -1.97 12.46 -0.14
C THR A 172 -2.55 13.01 -1.44
N SER A 173 -3.65 12.46 -1.97
CA SER A 173 -4.33 13.01 -3.14
C SER A 173 -4.93 14.39 -2.87
N ILE A 174 -5.55 14.58 -1.71
CA ILE A 174 -6.06 15.90 -1.27
C ILE A 174 -4.91 16.89 -1.08
N ALA A 175 -3.84 16.46 -0.43
CA ALA A 175 -2.66 17.28 -0.21
C ALA A 175 -1.99 17.71 -1.53
N ASN A 176 -1.98 16.85 -2.55
CA ASN A 176 -1.48 17.17 -3.88
C ASN A 176 -2.32 18.26 -4.55
N ILE A 177 -3.66 18.12 -4.55
CA ILE A 177 -4.56 19.13 -5.11
C ILE A 177 -4.40 20.47 -4.38
N ALA A 178 -4.34 20.46 -3.05
CA ALA A 178 -4.14 21.66 -2.25
C ALA A 178 -2.79 22.33 -2.57
N SER A 179 -1.72 21.56 -2.74
CA SER A 179 -0.39 22.06 -3.09
C SER A 179 -0.40 22.76 -4.45
N ILE A 180 -1.03 22.18 -5.47
CA ILE A 180 -1.17 22.80 -6.79
C ILE A 180 -1.94 24.13 -6.69
N SER A 181 -2.90 24.23 -5.77
CA SER A 181 -3.76 25.41 -5.63
C SER A 181 -3.14 26.54 -4.83
N ILE A 182 -2.27 26.23 -3.84
CA ILE A 182 -1.82 27.20 -2.82
C ILE A 182 -0.40 27.71 -3.08
N THR A 183 0.54 26.86 -3.46
CA THR A 183 1.96 27.28 -3.52
C THR A 183 2.74 26.52 -4.59
N PRO A 184 3.44 27.24 -5.47
CA PRO A 184 4.32 26.63 -6.47
C PRO A 184 5.70 26.23 -5.92
N ASP A 185 6.06 26.52 -4.65
CA ASP A 185 7.39 26.21 -4.12
C ASP A 185 7.52 24.74 -3.73
N ALA A 186 8.13 23.95 -4.65
CA ALA A 186 8.35 22.54 -4.50
C ALA A 186 9.20 22.14 -3.27
N ARG A 187 10.12 23.02 -2.82
CA ARG A 187 10.95 22.77 -1.64
C ARG A 187 10.12 22.83 -0.35
N THR A 188 9.32 23.88 -0.20
CA THR A 188 8.46 24.07 0.98
C THR A 188 7.41 22.96 1.05
N ALA A 189 6.80 22.58 -0.09
CA ALA A 189 5.88 21.46 -0.16
C ALA A 189 6.55 20.15 0.29
N ALA A 190 7.77 19.85 -0.16
CA ALA A 190 8.51 18.66 0.24
C ALA A 190 8.81 18.62 1.74
N ILE A 191 9.17 19.75 2.37
CA ILE A 191 9.37 19.82 3.83
C ILE A 191 8.09 19.43 4.56
N TYR A 192 6.94 19.98 4.18
CA TYR A 192 5.66 19.64 4.79
C TYR A 192 5.31 18.17 4.61
N TYR A 193 5.48 17.60 3.40
CA TYR A 193 5.19 16.19 3.14
C TYR A 193 6.04 15.27 4.02
N PHE A 194 7.36 15.45 4.02
CA PHE A 194 8.25 14.57 4.76
C PHE A 194 8.12 14.75 6.28
N THR A 195 7.86 15.96 6.75
CA THR A 195 7.60 16.22 8.16
C THR A 195 6.28 15.61 8.61
N THR A 196 5.23 15.68 7.79
CA THR A 196 3.95 15.01 8.08
C THR A 196 4.13 13.50 8.18
N ALA A 197 4.88 12.89 7.26
CA ALA A 197 5.18 11.46 7.33
C ALA A 197 5.93 11.09 8.61
N LEU A 198 6.90 11.91 9.01
CA LEU A 198 7.65 11.72 10.25
C LEU A 198 6.72 11.71 11.47
N PHE A 199 5.81 12.67 11.58
CA PHE A 199 4.83 12.71 12.69
C PHE A 199 3.92 11.48 12.71
N VAL A 200 3.45 11.02 11.55
CA VAL A 200 2.61 9.81 11.47
C VAL A 200 3.40 8.58 11.92
N LEU A 201 4.65 8.42 11.49
CA LEU A 201 5.48 7.28 11.91
C LEU A 201 5.81 7.31 13.40
N LEU A 202 6.07 8.49 13.97
CA LEU A 202 6.25 8.65 15.41
C LEU A 202 4.98 8.29 16.18
N ALA A 203 3.80 8.71 15.69
CA ALA A 203 2.53 8.31 16.28
C ALA A 203 2.29 6.78 16.17
N CYS A 204 2.70 6.14 15.07
CA CYS A 204 2.69 4.68 14.96
C CYS A 204 3.62 4.04 16.00
N PHE A 205 4.82 4.59 16.19
CA PHE A 205 5.77 4.12 17.19
C PHE A 205 5.19 4.17 18.60
N ASP A 206 4.67 5.32 19.01
CA ASP A 206 4.09 5.52 20.34
C ASP A 206 2.85 4.65 20.59
N THR A 207 1.93 4.61 19.61
CA THR A 207 0.69 3.84 19.74
C THR A 207 0.91 2.34 19.72
N TYR A 208 2.00 1.85 19.11
CA TYR A 208 2.38 0.45 19.20
C TYR A 208 2.61 0.01 20.65
N PHE A 209 3.29 0.82 21.46
CA PHE A 209 3.51 0.54 22.89
C PHE A 209 2.25 0.69 23.74
N ALA A 210 1.23 1.39 23.23
CA ALA A 210 -0.06 1.50 23.91
C ALA A 210 -0.94 0.23 23.71
N LEU A 211 -0.71 -0.56 22.65
CA LEU A 211 -1.50 -1.78 22.36
C LEU A 211 -1.50 -2.80 23.51
N PRO A 212 -0.35 -3.20 24.09
CA PRO A 212 -0.34 -4.18 25.18
C PRO A 212 -1.01 -3.70 26.48
N LEU A 213 -1.20 -2.37 26.64
CA LEU A 213 -1.92 -1.79 27.76
C LEU A 213 -3.43 -1.91 27.62
N ASN A 214 -3.93 -2.13 26.42
CA ASN A 214 -5.34 -2.30 26.16
C ASN A 214 -5.79 -3.72 26.51
N ARG A 215 -6.83 -3.84 27.36
CA ARG A 215 -7.35 -5.12 27.84
C ARG A 215 -7.84 -6.02 26.70
N PHE A 216 -8.49 -5.45 25.68
CA PHE A 216 -8.98 -6.18 24.51
C PHE A 216 -7.81 -6.82 23.73
N TYR A 217 -6.77 -6.04 23.43
CA TYR A 217 -5.59 -6.52 22.71
C TYR A 217 -4.88 -7.63 23.50
N LYS A 218 -4.62 -7.37 24.80
CA LYS A 218 -3.97 -8.34 25.70
C LYS A 218 -4.74 -9.65 25.80
N TYR A 219 -6.07 -9.58 25.89
CA TYR A 219 -6.94 -10.77 25.94
C TYR A 219 -6.77 -11.65 24.69
N HIS A 220 -6.87 -11.07 23.49
CA HIS A 220 -6.73 -11.82 22.25
C HIS A 220 -5.32 -12.37 22.06
N GLU A 221 -4.29 -11.64 22.48
CA GLU A 221 -2.91 -12.13 22.43
C GLU A 221 -2.68 -13.31 23.36
N LEU A 222 -3.22 -13.28 24.60
CA LEU A 222 -3.16 -14.40 25.56
C LEU A 222 -3.92 -15.63 25.04
N ILE A 223 -5.11 -15.46 24.45
CA ILE A 223 -5.84 -16.58 23.82
C ILE A 223 -4.99 -17.20 22.70
N TYR A 224 -4.42 -16.40 21.84
CA TYR A 224 -3.57 -16.88 20.77
C TYR A 224 -2.35 -17.66 21.29
N GLN A 225 -1.70 -17.17 22.35
CA GLN A 225 -0.59 -17.87 23.01
C GLN A 225 -1.02 -19.19 23.64
N ARG A 226 -2.15 -19.22 24.35
CA ARG A 226 -2.73 -20.46 24.92
C ARG A 226 -3.09 -21.50 23.85
N GLU A 227 -3.63 -21.08 22.74
CA GLU A 227 -3.92 -22.00 21.64
C GLU A 227 -2.66 -22.68 21.12
N ILE A 228 -1.55 -21.91 21.02
CA ILE A 228 -0.23 -22.46 20.65
C ILE A 228 0.27 -23.44 21.71
N GLU A 229 0.23 -23.07 22.98
CA GLU A 229 0.70 -23.91 24.11
C GLU A 229 -0.11 -25.19 24.23
N ASN A 230 -1.44 -25.12 24.17
CA ASN A 230 -2.33 -26.29 24.26
C ASN A 230 -2.14 -27.26 23.09
N GLN A 231 -1.75 -26.79 21.95
CA GLN A 231 -1.49 -27.64 20.79
C GLN A 231 -0.10 -28.25 20.83
N ASN A 232 0.89 -27.51 21.31
CA ASN A 232 2.26 -28.03 21.56
C ASN A 232 2.26 -29.12 22.64
N SER A 233 1.44 -29.00 23.69
CA SER A 233 1.30 -30.00 24.75
C SER A 233 0.53 -31.25 24.32
N LYS A 234 -0.34 -31.18 23.31
CA LYS A 234 -1.04 -32.34 22.73
C LYS A 234 -0.20 -33.12 21.72
N GLN A 235 0.81 -32.50 21.14
CA GLN A 235 1.78 -33.12 20.23
C GLN A 235 3.09 -33.31 21.00
N SER A 236 3.15 -34.40 21.75
CA SER A 236 4.33 -34.77 22.53
C SER A 236 5.57 -34.95 21.64
N GLY A 237 6.54 -34.05 21.76
CA GLY A 237 7.95 -34.39 21.67
C GLY A 237 8.73 -34.11 20.41
N GLU A 238 8.19 -33.49 19.36
CA GLU A 238 9.01 -33.03 18.24
C GLU A 238 8.85 -31.51 18.04
N ASP A 239 9.98 -30.80 17.87
CA ASP A 239 10.02 -29.42 17.39
C ASP A 239 9.40 -29.36 15.96
N GLU A 240 8.07 -29.28 15.89
CA GLU A 240 7.37 -29.29 14.61
C GLU A 240 7.66 -27.96 13.89
N LYS A 241 8.48 -28.04 12.86
CA LYS A 241 8.74 -26.92 11.97
C LYS A 241 7.41 -26.38 11.43
N VAL A 242 7.24 -25.05 11.48
CA VAL A 242 6.03 -24.39 10.96
C VAL A 242 5.72 -24.89 9.54
N PRO A 243 4.55 -25.47 9.29
CA PRO A 243 4.21 -26.06 7.99
C PRO A 243 3.79 -24.97 6.98
N TYR A 244 4.71 -24.08 6.61
CA TYR A 244 4.45 -22.94 5.74
C TYR A 244 3.70 -23.29 4.46
N TRP A 245 4.07 -24.40 3.82
CA TRP A 245 3.43 -24.85 2.58
C TRP A 245 1.97 -25.26 2.78
N ARG A 246 1.67 -25.96 3.90
CA ARG A 246 0.29 -26.34 4.25
C ARG A 246 -0.57 -25.11 4.49
N ILE A 247 -0.03 -24.13 5.26
CA ILE A 247 -0.70 -22.86 5.57
C ILE A 247 -0.99 -22.10 4.26
N PHE A 248 0.03 -21.94 3.41
CA PHE A 248 -0.11 -21.28 2.12
C PHE A 248 -1.17 -21.95 1.25
N LYS A 249 -1.16 -23.30 1.13
CA LYS A 249 -2.13 -24.06 0.34
C LYS A 249 -3.55 -23.92 0.87
N GLN A 250 -3.75 -23.92 2.19
CA GLN A 250 -5.08 -23.73 2.79
C GLN A 250 -5.64 -22.34 2.55
N ALA A 251 -4.81 -21.30 2.62
CA ALA A 251 -5.20 -19.91 2.39
C ALA A 251 -5.19 -19.51 0.89
N SER A 252 -4.63 -20.36 0.00
CA SER A 252 -4.33 -20.01 -1.40
C SER A 252 -5.49 -19.42 -2.20
N PRO A 253 -6.77 -19.81 -2.05
CA PRO A 253 -7.85 -19.16 -2.79
C PRO A 253 -7.99 -17.67 -2.45
N GLN A 254 -7.82 -17.33 -1.16
CA GLN A 254 -7.92 -15.94 -0.72
C GLN A 254 -6.63 -15.16 -1.01
N LEU A 255 -5.49 -15.80 -0.89
CA LEU A 255 -4.20 -15.24 -1.29
C LEU A 255 -4.16 -14.90 -2.78
N PHE A 256 -4.72 -15.76 -3.64
CA PHE A 256 -4.90 -15.48 -5.06
C PHE A 256 -5.84 -14.28 -5.27
N ASN A 257 -6.95 -14.20 -4.54
CA ASN A 257 -7.87 -13.06 -4.64
C ASN A 257 -7.15 -11.75 -4.29
N VAL A 258 -6.36 -11.71 -3.22
CA VAL A 258 -5.55 -10.54 -2.85
C VAL A 258 -4.59 -10.19 -3.99
N PHE A 259 -3.80 -11.13 -4.45
CA PHE A 259 -2.87 -10.96 -5.56
C PHE A 259 -3.56 -10.38 -6.80
N PHE A 260 -4.66 -11.00 -7.23
CA PHE A 260 -5.31 -10.67 -8.49
C PHE A 260 -6.03 -9.31 -8.45
N VAL A 261 -6.59 -8.92 -7.30
CA VAL A 261 -7.15 -7.57 -7.10
C VAL A 261 -6.07 -6.53 -7.33
N PHE A 262 -4.90 -6.67 -6.71
CA PHE A 262 -3.81 -5.70 -6.86
C PHE A 262 -3.14 -5.79 -8.23
N PHE A 263 -3.01 -6.97 -8.82
CA PHE A 263 -2.52 -7.16 -10.18
C PHE A 263 -3.34 -6.34 -11.19
N VAL A 264 -4.67 -6.53 -11.21
CA VAL A 264 -5.55 -5.77 -12.12
C VAL A 264 -5.52 -4.28 -11.81
N THR A 265 -5.55 -3.91 -10.54
CA THR A 265 -5.55 -2.50 -10.14
C THR A 265 -4.29 -1.80 -10.61
N LEU A 266 -3.12 -2.35 -10.33
CA LEU A 266 -1.83 -1.73 -10.65
C LEU A 266 -1.43 -1.86 -12.13
N SER A 267 -2.09 -2.74 -12.88
CA SER A 267 -1.99 -2.77 -14.34
C SER A 267 -2.62 -1.53 -14.99
N ILE A 268 -3.56 -0.88 -14.28
CA ILE A 268 -4.29 0.30 -14.76
C ILE A 268 -3.83 1.55 -14.00
N PHE A 269 -3.90 1.51 -12.67
CA PHE A 269 -3.58 2.65 -11.80
C PHE A 269 -2.12 2.57 -11.29
N PRO A 270 -1.36 3.66 -11.28
CA PRO A 270 -1.75 4.95 -11.87
C PRO A 270 -1.44 5.07 -13.37
N ALA A 271 -0.53 4.25 -13.93
CA ALA A 271 0.12 4.48 -15.21
C ALA A 271 -0.85 4.72 -16.39
N VAL A 272 -1.75 3.77 -16.66
CA VAL A 272 -2.74 3.93 -17.74
C VAL A 272 -3.76 5.02 -17.38
N HIS A 273 -4.23 4.99 -16.14
CA HIS A 273 -5.31 5.86 -15.66
C HIS A 273 -4.93 7.35 -15.70
N SER A 274 -3.67 7.70 -15.36
CA SER A 274 -3.19 9.08 -15.36
C SER A 274 -2.89 9.65 -16.74
N ASP A 275 -2.67 8.78 -17.73
CA ASP A 275 -2.35 9.18 -19.10
C ASP A 275 -3.60 9.29 -19.98
N ILE A 276 -4.80 9.07 -19.44
CA ILE A 276 -6.05 9.33 -20.13
C ILE A 276 -6.31 10.85 -20.12
N LYS A 277 -6.45 11.41 -21.30
CA LYS A 277 -6.67 12.85 -21.52
C LYS A 277 -8.15 13.16 -21.61
N THR A 278 -8.51 14.39 -21.22
CA THR A 278 -9.88 14.88 -21.36
C THR A 278 -10.34 14.82 -22.84
N SER A 279 -11.56 14.44 -23.04
CA SER A 279 -12.19 14.41 -24.35
C SER A 279 -12.90 15.73 -24.68
N SER A 280 -13.22 16.54 -23.68
CA SER A 280 -13.89 17.83 -23.79
C SER A 280 -13.09 18.94 -23.16
N LYS A 281 -12.89 20.06 -23.89
CA LYS A 281 -12.18 21.25 -23.37
C LYS A 281 -12.95 21.95 -22.23
N ASP A 282 -14.25 21.78 -22.19
CA ASP A 282 -15.13 22.41 -21.21
C ASP A 282 -15.51 21.46 -20.06
N PHE A 283 -14.69 20.42 -19.80
CA PHE A 283 -14.97 19.49 -18.72
C PHE A 283 -14.77 20.16 -17.34
N LEU A 284 -15.58 19.71 -16.37
CA LEU A 284 -15.79 20.32 -15.04
C LEU A 284 -14.49 20.69 -14.29
N PHE A 285 -13.42 19.91 -14.44
CA PHE A 285 -12.19 20.07 -13.62
C PHE A 285 -11.04 20.79 -14.35
N GLY A 286 -11.19 21.18 -15.60
CA GLY A 286 -10.10 21.78 -16.39
C GLY A 286 -8.84 20.89 -16.50
N GLU A 287 -7.93 21.19 -17.41
CA GLU A 287 -6.77 20.34 -17.71
C GLU A 287 -5.81 20.18 -16.52
N ILE A 288 -5.63 21.24 -15.69
CA ILE A 288 -4.68 21.25 -14.56
C ILE A 288 -5.08 20.24 -13.48
N TYR A 289 -6.36 20.16 -13.16
CA TYR A 289 -6.88 19.29 -12.10
C TYR A 289 -7.38 17.94 -12.59
N TYR A 290 -7.53 17.77 -13.91
CA TYR A 290 -8.14 16.59 -14.50
C TYR A 290 -7.53 15.28 -13.98
N THR A 291 -6.22 15.10 -14.13
CA THR A 291 -5.55 13.89 -13.67
C THR A 291 -5.60 13.74 -12.14
N SER A 292 -5.43 14.84 -11.40
CA SER A 292 -5.42 14.79 -9.93
C SER A 292 -6.79 14.37 -9.37
N VAL A 293 -7.88 14.82 -9.98
CA VAL A 293 -9.24 14.51 -9.54
C VAL A 293 -9.72 13.19 -10.12
N MET A 294 -9.63 13.04 -11.46
CA MET A 294 -10.24 11.91 -12.17
C MET A 294 -9.51 10.60 -11.89
N CYS A 295 -8.16 10.66 -11.80
CA CYS A 295 -7.36 9.49 -11.50
C CYS A 295 -7.14 9.33 -9.99
N PHE A 296 -6.34 10.20 -9.38
CA PHE A 296 -5.84 9.96 -8.03
C PHE A 296 -6.91 10.10 -6.95
N LEU A 297 -7.64 11.23 -6.90
CA LEU A 297 -8.64 11.46 -5.86
C LEU A 297 -9.80 10.46 -5.97
N THR A 298 -10.36 10.30 -7.17
CA THR A 298 -11.49 9.39 -7.39
C THR A 298 -11.13 7.96 -7.00
N PHE A 299 -9.99 7.45 -7.46
CA PHE A 299 -9.56 6.11 -7.12
C PHE A 299 -9.39 5.93 -5.61
N ASN A 300 -8.65 6.81 -4.94
CA ASN A 300 -8.34 6.68 -3.52
C ASN A 300 -9.59 6.83 -2.63
N VAL A 301 -10.47 7.80 -2.93
CA VAL A 301 -11.73 7.98 -2.19
C VAL A 301 -12.66 6.78 -2.40
N CYS A 302 -12.82 6.30 -3.62
CA CYS A 302 -13.65 5.14 -3.90
C CYS A 302 -13.07 3.86 -3.26
N ALA A 303 -11.74 3.68 -3.25
CA ALA A 303 -11.09 2.56 -2.58
C ALA A 303 -11.30 2.63 -1.05
N LEU A 304 -11.20 3.82 -0.46
CA LEU A 304 -11.50 4.05 0.95
C LEU A 304 -12.96 3.68 1.29
N ILE A 305 -13.91 4.14 0.48
CA ILE A 305 -15.34 3.82 0.62
C ILE A 305 -15.57 2.31 0.47
N GLY A 306 -14.96 1.68 -0.55
CA GLY A 306 -15.07 0.23 -0.76
C GLY A 306 -14.54 -0.57 0.44
N THR A 307 -13.39 -0.18 0.98
CA THR A 307 -12.83 -0.81 2.19
C THR A 307 -13.71 -0.61 3.41
N TYR A 308 -14.27 0.59 3.59
CA TYR A 308 -15.20 0.84 4.68
C TYR A 308 -16.44 -0.07 4.59
N PHE A 309 -17.04 -0.20 3.40
CA PHE A 309 -18.16 -1.12 3.20
C PHE A 309 -17.80 -2.58 3.46
N SER A 310 -16.58 -3.01 3.18
CA SER A 310 -16.14 -4.39 3.49
C SER A 310 -16.14 -4.70 4.99
N THR A 311 -15.97 -3.68 5.83
CA THR A 311 -16.04 -3.85 7.29
C THR A 311 -17.47 -3.99 7.81
N LEU A 312 -18.46 -3.51 7.06
CA LEU A 312 -19.88 -3.61 7.37
C LEU A 312 -20.48 -4.89 6.77
N PHE A 313 -20.11 -5.25 5.56
CA PHE A 313 -20.67 -6.34 4.78
C PHE A 313 -19.56 -7.19 4.18
N SER A 314 -19.38 -8.42 4.66
CA SER A 314 -18.42 -9.37 4.10
C SER A 314 -19.10 -10.29 3.07
N TRP A 315 -19.46 -9.77 1.90
CA TRP A 315 -20.09 -10.51 0.81
C TRP A 315 -19.23 -10.37 -0.48
N PRO A 316 -19.13 -11.38 -1.35
CA PRO A 316 -19.67 -12.75 -1.23
C PRO A 316 -18.86 -13.62 -0.27
N ASN A 317 -19.41 -14.81 0.04
CA ASN A 317 -18.73 -15.80 0.88
C ASN A 317 -17.38 -16.21 0.31
N LYS A 318 -16.49 -16.77 1.15
CA LYS A 318 -15.13 -17.21 0.78
C LYS A 318 -15.03 -18.00 -0.52
N LYS A 319 -16.03 -18.85 -0.84
CA LYS A 319 -16.04 -19.68 -2.05
C LYS A 319 -16.33 -18.90 -3.34
N TRP A 320 -17.14 -17.84 -3.23
CA TRP A 320 -17.64 -17.11 -4.40
C TRP A 320 -16.90 -15.80 -4.67
N LEU A 321 -16.01 -15.38 -3.75
CA LEU A 321 -15.24 -14.14 -3.89
C LEU A 321 -14.36 -14.13 -5.14
N PHE A 322 -13.90 -15.29 -5.58
CA PHE A 322 -13.09 -15.45 -6.79
C PHE A 322 -13.78 -14.89 -8.06
N ILE A 323 -15.11 -15.07 -8.19
CA ILE A 323 -15.83 -14.66 -9.40
C ILE A 323 -15.73 -13.15 -9.65
N PRO A 324 -16.20 -12.26 -8.74
CA PRO A 324 -16.12 -10.83 -8.98
C PRO A 324 -14.66 -10.33 -9.04
N VAL A 325 -13.73 -10.98 -8.34
CA VAL A 325 -12.31 -10.63 -8.39
C VAL A 325 -11.75 -10.86 -9.78
N VAL A 326 -12.02 -12.02 -10.41
CA VAL A 326 -11.53 -12.33 -11.76
C VAL A 326 -12.24 -11.47 -12.80
N LEU A 327 -13.53 -11.20 -12.66
CA LEU A 327 -14.27 -10.32 -13.57
C LEU A 327 -13.68 -8.91 -13.68
N ARG A 328 -12.93 -8.45 -12.68
CA ARG A 328 -12.24 -7.16 -12.76
C ARG A 328 -11.23 -7.05 -13.90
N VAL A 329 -10.76 -8.18 -14.45
CA VAL A 329 -9.84 -8.16 -15.61
C VAL A 329 -10.45 -7.40 -16.80
N ILE A 330 -11.77 -7.37 -16.92
CA ILE A 330 -12.49 -6.63 -17.97
C ILE A 330 -12.20 -5.12 -17.90
N LEU A 331 -11.85 -4.59 -16.74
CA LEU A 331 -11.48 -3.18 -16.60
C LEU A 331 -10.22 -2.83 -17.41
N ILE A 332 -9.28 -3.76 -17.59
CA ILE A 332 -8.04 -3.50 -18.34
C ILE A 332 -8.36 -3.04 -19.78
N PRO A 333 -9.04 -3.85 -20.61
CA PRO A 333 -9.38 -3.41 -21.97
C PRO A 333 -10.32 -2.19 -21.98
N LEU A 334 -11.23 -2.05 -21.01
CA LEU A 334 -12.10 -0.88 -20.94
C LEU A 334 -11.31 0.43 -20.76
N PHE A 335 -10.27 0.45 -19.94
CA PHE A 335 -9.40 1.62 -19.79
C PHE A 335 -8.53 1.86 -21.03
N LEU A 336 -8.09 0.82 -21.72
CA LEU A 336 -7.32 0.96 -22.95
C LEU A 336 -8.12 1.56 -24.11
N VAL A 337 -9.42 1.30 -24.19
CA VAL A 337 -10.31 1.89 -25.21
C VAL A 337 -10.85 3.28 -24.84
N CYS A 338 -10.54 3.79 -23.65
CA CYS A 338 -10.70 5.22 -23.33
C CYS A 338 -9.65 6.07 -24.07
N ASN A 339 -9.68 7.40 -23.87
CA ASN A 339 -8.71 8.32 -24.50
C ASN A 339 -7.32 8.25 -23.84
N TYR A 340 -6.76 7.04 -23.79
CA TYR A 340 -5.42 6.75 -23.25
C TYR A 340 -4.34 7.19 -24.26
N GLN A 341 -3.48 8.12 -23.86
CA GLN A 341 -2.43 8.71 -24.70
C GLN A 341 -1.07 8.62 -24.02
N PRO A 342 -0.39 7.45 -24.12
CA PRO A 342 0.93 7.28 -23.51
C PRO A 342 1.96 8.18 -24.18
N ILE A 343 2.84 8.77 -23.37
CA ILE A 343 3.86 9.72 -23.81
C ILE A 343 4.84 9.03 -24.80
N GLY A 344 5.08 9.67 -25.94
CA GLY A 344 6.03 9.18 -26.94
C GLY A 344 5.59 7.97 -27.77
N VAL A 345 4.33 7.59 -27.69
CA VAL A 345 3.77 6.45 -28.43
C VAL A 345 2.61 6.88 -29.32
N THR A 346 2.71 6.57 -30.61
CA THR A 346 1.58 6.72 -31.55
C THR A 346 0.62 5.58 -31.38
N ARG A 347 -0.62 5.89 -31.03
CA ARG A 347 -1.69 4.91 -30.79
C ARG A 347 -2.33 4.44 -32.09
N LEU A 348 -2.43 3.12 -32.30
CA LEU A 348 -3.21 2.52 -33.40
C LEU A 348 -4.61 2.07 -32.97
N MET A 349 -4.75 1.68 -31.69
CA MET A 349 -6.05 1.25 -31.13
C MET A 349 -7.06 2.39 -31.14
N PRO A 350 -8.30 2.21 -31.67
CA PRO A 350 -9.29 3.26 -31.70
C PRO A 350 -9.77 3.64 -30.29
N VAL A 351 -10.18 4.91 -30.11
CA VAL A 351 -10.86 5.39 -28.90
C VAL A 351 -12.32 5.06 -29.05
N LEU A 352 -12.83 4.09 -28.28
CA LEU A 352 -14.25 3.69 -28.29
C LEU A 352 -15.05 4.46 -27.21
N ILE A 353 -14.42 4.76 -26.09
CA ILE A 353 -15.02 5.52 -24.98
C ILE A 353 -14.42 6.91 -24.99
N ASN A 354 -15.17 7.84 -25.59
CA ASN A 354 -14.79 9.26 -25.70
C ASN A 354 -15.72 10.14 -24.86
N ASN A 355 -15.98 9.69 -23.61
CA ASN A 355 -16.85 10.41 -22.67
C ASN A 355 -16.19 10.42 -21.30
N ASP A 356 -15.88 11.62 -20.80
CA ASP A 356 -15.18 11.82 -19.54
C ASP A 356 -15.97 11.32 -18.32
N TYR A 357 -17.31 11.38 -18.36
CA TYR A 357 -18.16 10.86 -17.27
C TYR A 357 -18.15 9.33 -17.22
N VAL A 358 -18.10 8.65 -18.37
CA VAL A 358 -17.97 7.19 -18.42
C VAL A 358 -16.59 6.77 -17.91
N PHE A 359 -15.55 7.48 -18.31
CA PHE A 359 -14.19 7.26 -17.77
C PHE A 359 -14.16 7.48 -16.25
N TRP A 360 -14.78 8.53 -15.74
CA TRP A 360 -14.87 8.79 -14.30
C TRP A 360 -15.58 7.65 -13.55
N ALA A 361 -16.71 7.18 -14.08
CA ALA A 361 -17.43 6.04 -13.52
C ALA A 361 -16.55 4.76 -13.49
N LEU A 362 -15.78 4.49 -14.56
CA LEU A 362 -14.83 3.38 -14.57
C LEU A 362 -13.76 3.52 -13.50
N GLY A 363 -13.23 4.73 -13.30
CA GLY A 363 -12.26 5.04 -12.23
C GLY A 363 -12.85 4.78 -10.83
N ALA A 364 -14.11 5.20 -10.62
CA ALA A 364 -14.83 4.95 -9.38
C ALA A 364 -15.06 3.44 -9.13
N ILE A 365 -15.47 2.69 -10.17
CA ILE A 365 -15.65 1.23 -10.10
C ILE A 365 -14.31 0.53 -9.81
N LEU A 366 -13.23 0.95 -10.47
CA LEU A 366 -11.89 0.41 -10.24
C LEU A 366 -11.46 0.59 -8.77
N GLY A 367 -11.60 1.81 -8.23
CA GLY A 367 -11.26 2.12 -6.84
C GLY A 367 -12.15 1.35 -5.86
N LEU A 368 -13.48 1.45 -5.99
CA LEU A 368 -14.45 0.86 -5.07
C LEU A 368 -14.29 -0.67 -5.01
N SER A 369 -14.18 -1.32 -6.18
CA SER A 369 -13.96 -2.77 -6.26
C SER A 369 -12.58 -3.19 -5.74
N SER A 370 -11.55 -2.36 -5.93
CA SER A 370 -10.22 -2.61 -5.39
C SER A 370 -10.23 -2.61 -3.86
N GLY A 371 -10.72 -1.55 -3.24
CA GLY A 371 -10.78 -1.43 -1.78
C GLY A 371 -11.66 -2.51 -1.15
N TYR A 372 -12.84 -2.77 -1.74
CA TYR A 372 -13.77 -3.75 -1.20
C TYR A 372 -13.21 -5.18 -1.25
N TYR A 373 -12.86 -5.67 -2.45
CA TYR A 373 -12.45 -7.08 -2.61
C TYR A 373 -11.07 -7.36 -2.00
N SER A 374 -10.14 -6.42 -2.02
CA SER A 374 -8.86 -6.60 -1.34
C SER A 374 -9.04 -6.76 0.17
N SER A 375 -9.86 -5.90 0.78
CA SER A 375 -10.14 -5.97 2.21
C SER A 375 -10.86 -7.25 2.60
N VAL A 376 -11.90 -7.66 1.86
CA VAL A 376 -12.62 -8.92 2.12
C VAL A 376 -11.68 -10.12 1.99
N ALA A 377 -10.84 -10.17 0.95
CA ALA A 377 -9.90 -11.26 0.74
C ALA A 377 -8.84 -11.32 1.86
N MET A 378 -8.31 -10.15 2.28
CA MET A 378 -7.36 -10.05 3.39
C MET A 378 -7.97 -10.49 4.72
N MET A 379 -9.24 -10.16 4.99
CA MET A 379 -9.95 -10.62 6.18
C MET A 379 -10.24 -12.13 6.17
N TYR A 380 -10.48 -12.71 4.98
CA TYR A 380 -10.76 -14.13 4.85
C TYR A 380 -9.54 -15.03 4.91
N ALA A 381 -8.37 -14.57 4.49
CA ALA A 381 -7.16 -15.39 4.42
C ALA A 381 -6.78 -16.06 5.74
N PRO A 382 -6.69 -15.35 6.89
CA PRO A 382 -6.40 -15.96 8.18
C PRO A 382 -7.48 -16.94 8.66
N SER A 383 -8.72 -16.72 8.27
CA SER A 383 -9.84 -17.58 8.67
C SER A 383 -9.97 -18.88 7.86
N CYS A 384 -9.05 -19.13 6.92
CA CYS A 384 -8.93 -20.38 6.16
C CYS A 384 -7.98 -21.39 6.80
N VAL A 385 -7.24 -20.99 7.82
CA VAL A 385 -6.23 -21.79 8.52
C VAL A 385 -6.59 -21.96 9.98
N GLU A 386 -5.88 -22.87 10.67
CA GLU A 386 -6.02 -23.04 12.12
C GLU A 386 -5.65 -21.73 12.86
N PRO A 387 -6.34 -21.36 13.96
CA PRO A 387 -6.10 -20.09 14.68
C PRO A 387 -4.63 -19.82 15.01
N ARG A 388 -3.87 -20.85 15.38
CA ARG A 388 -2.42 -20.75 15.67
C ARG A 388 -1.59 -20.23 14.48
N TYR A 389 -2.06 -20.43 13.27
CA TYR A 389 -1.37 -20.01 12.05
C TYR A 389 -1.96 -18.76 11.41
N SER A 390 -2.99 -18.15 12.03
CA SER A 390 -3.68 -16.97 11.51
C SER A 390 -2.72 -15.81 11.23
N GLY A 391 -1.76 -15.58 12.13
CA GLY A 391 -0.71 -14.57 11.95
C GLY A 391 0.14 -14.81 10.71
N ILE A 392 0.54 -16.05 10.45
CA ILE A 392 1.35 -16.42 9.26
C ILE A 392 0.51 -16.26 7.98
N ALA A 393 -0.78 -16.64 8.02
CA ALA A 393 -1.67 -16.44 6.87
C ALA A 393 -1.89 -14.94 6.57
N GLY A 394 -1.95 -14.08 7.59
CA GLY A 394 -1.97 -12.62 7.43
C GLY A 394 -0.69 -12.09 6.78
N MET A 395 0.47 -12.61 7.20
CA MET A 395 1.76 -12.29 6.59
C MET A 395 1.82 -12.73 5.12
N PHE A 396 1.31 -13.92 4.77
CA PHE A 396 1.18 -14.35 3.37
C PHE A 396 0.23 -13.43 2.58
N GLY A 397 -0.85 -12.94 3.20
CA GLY A 397 -1.75 -11.96 2.60
C GLY A 397 -1.01 -10.68 2.21
N ALA A 398 -0.20 -10.11 3.12
CA ALA A 398 0.65 -8.95 2.85
C ALA A 398 1.68 -9.20 1.74
N ALA A 399 2.30 -10.38 1.72
CA ALA A 399 3.26 -10.76 0.68
C ALA A 399 2.59 -10.89 -0.70
N MET A 400 1.40 -11.50 -0.77
CA MET A 400 0.64 -11.62 -2.03
C MET A 400 0.09 -10.28 -2.51
N LEU A 401 -0.24 -9.35 -1.60
CA LEU A 401 -0.58 -7.97 -1.91
C LEU A 401 0.57 -7.28 -2.66
N LEU A 402 1.77 -7.28 -2.09
CA LEU A 402 2.95 -6.69 -2.73
C LEU A 402 3.34 -7.41 -4.03
N THR A 403 3.20 -8.73 -4.09
CA THR A 403 3.43 -9.50 -5.31
C THR A 403 2.47 -9.07 -6.41
N GLY A 404 1.19 -8.85 -6.07
CA GLY A 404 0.18 -8.33 -6.99
C GLY A 404 0.50 -6.91 -7.48
N ILE A 405 0.93 -6.03 -6.57
CA ILE A 405 1.39 -4.67 -6.91
C ILE A 405 2.54 -4.73 -7.92
N CYS A 406 3.63 -5.43 -7.60
CA CYS A 406 4.81 -5.50 -8.46
C CYS A 406 4.48 -6.12 -9.84
N SER A 407 3.73 -7.23 -9.85
CA SER A 407 3.32 -7.90 -11.09
C SER A 407 2.40 -7.02 -11.92
N GLY A 408 1.47 -6.28 -11.28
CA GLY A 408 0.56 -5.36 -11.95
C GLY A 408 1.31 -4.17 -12.58
N ILE A 409 2.28 -3.58 -11.88
CA ILE A 409 3.14 -2.51 -12.42
C ILE A 409 3.90 -3.01 -13.64
N LEU A 410 4.55 -4.19 -13.55
CA LEU A 410 5.28 -4.77 -14.68
C LEU A 410 4.37 -5.04 -15.88
N PHE A 411 3.17 -5.55 -15.63
CA PHE A 411 2.18 -5.77 -16.69
C PHE A 411 1.68 -4.45 -17.27
N GLY A 412 1.48 -3.42 -16.42
CA GLY A 412 1.09 -2.06 -16.85
C GLY A 412 2.09 -1.43 -17.82
N MET A 413 3.40 -1.74 -17.68
CA MET A 413 4.43 -1.27 -18.63
C MET A 413 4.25 -1.81 -20.05
N LEU A 414 3.47 -2.88 -20.25
CA LEU A 414 3.15 -3.42 -21.57
C LEU A 414 2.00 -2.67 -22.27
N MET A 415 1.22 -1.85 -21.54
CA MET A 415 0.02 -1.19 -22.09
C MET A 415 0.33 -0.22 -23.24
N PRO A 416 1.38 0.61 -23.17
CA PRO A 416 1.79 1.44 -24.32
C PRO A 416 2.11 0.62 -25.57
N PHE A 417 2.76 -0.55 -25.40
CA PHE A 417 3.06 -1.46 -26.50
C PHE A 417 1.79 -2.06 -27.10
N ILE A 418 0.83 -2.46 -26.27
CA ILE A 418 -0.45 -3.02 -26.70
C ILE A 418 -1.22 -2.03 -27.59
N VAL A 419 -1.39 -0.77 -27.15
CA VAL A 419 -2.14 0.23 -27.91
C VAL A 419 -1.42 0.70 -29.17
N LYS A 420 -0.09 0.49 -29.25
CA LYS A 420 0.72 0.78 -30.45
C LYS A 420 0.58 -0.27 -31.53
N HIS A 421 0.36 -1.55 -31.20
CA HIS A 421 0.45 -2.66 -32.15
C HIS A 421 -0.89 -3.37 -32.39
N ILE A 422 -1.89 -3.19 -31.54
CA ILE A 422 -3.20 -3.79 -31.70
C ILE A 422 -4.16 -2.76 -32.31
N SER A 423 -4.63 -3.03 -33.54
CA SER A 423 -5.78 -2.36 -34.15
C SER A 423 -6.96 -3.30 -34.02
N ILE A 424 -8.04 -2.85 -33.36
CA ILE A 424 -9.30 -3.58 -33.25
C ILE A 424 -10.19 -3.22 -34.44
#